data_5c6a174c897891a905a5d7fd91980310
#
_entry.id   5c6a174c897891a905a5d7fd91980310
#
_cell.length_a   1.000
_cell.length_b   1.000
_cell.length_c   1.000
_cell.angle_alpha   90.00
_cell.angle_beta   90.00
_cell.angle_gamma   90.00
#
_symmetry.space_group_name_H-M   'P 1'
#
loop_
_entity.id
_entity.type
_entity.pdbx_description
1 polymer ?
#
loop_
_entity_poly.entity_id
_entity_poly.type
_entity_poly.pdbx_seq_one_letter_code
_entity_poly.pdbx_strand_id
1 'polypeptide(L)'
;MPAATTRSRSSTSSHTPTRGYSATKDQLASRLARIEGQVRGIERMVNDDRYCIEILTQISAIQAALDKVALGLLDDHARHCLVGGAAGGKPEEMTEELMGAVGRLMRRG
;
A
#
# COMPACT_ATOMS: atom_id res chain seq x y z
N MET A 1 -16.35 -20.88 12.92
CA MET A 1 -15.94 -20.45 12.57
C MET A 1 -15.26 -20.60 12.02
N PRO A 2 -15.01 -20.62 11.76
CA PRO A 2 -14.24 -20.64 11.25
C PRO A 2 -13.67 -20.34 10.49
N ALA A 3 -13.55 -20.28 10.19
CA ALA A 3 -13.03 -20.11 9.60
C ALA A 3 -12.57 -19.74 8.94
N ALA A 4 -12.56 -19.56 8.86
CA ALA A 4 -12.10 -19.21 8.26
C ALA A 4 -11.39 -19.03 7.78
N THR A 5 -11.18 -19.09 7.82
CA THR A 5 -10.48 -18.94 7.43
C THR A 5 -9.85 -19.09 6.84
N THR A 6 -9.71 -19.38 6.62
CA THR A 6 -9.04 -19.65 6.11
C THR A 6 -8.59 -19.43 5.40
N ARG A 7 -8.39 -19.19 5.15
CA ARG A 7 -7.91 -18.84 4.41
C ARG A 7 -7.25 -19.03 3.70
N SER A 8 -7.03 -19.45 3.43
CA SER A 8 -6.32 -19.65 2.85
C SER A 8 -5.77 -19.23 2.23
N ARG A 9 -5.63 -18.90 2.07
CA ARG A 9 -5.13 -18.42 1.45
C ARG A 9 -4.19 -18.32 1.10
N SER A 10 -3.87 -18.57 1.09
CA SER A 10 -3.11 -18.44 0.79
C SER A 10 -2.45 -18.79 0.13
N SER A 11 -2.18 -18.93 -0.02
CA SER A 11 -1.50 -19.26 -0.56
C SER A 11 -1.29 -19.33 -1.61
N THR A 12 -1.43 -19.47 -1.86
CA THR A 12 -1.27 -19.66 -2.83
C THR A 12 -0.80 -18.97 -3.79
N SER A 13 -1.09 -18.41 -4.15
CA SER A 13 -0.72 -17.53 -4.97
C SER A 13 0.58 -17.17 -4.96
N SER A 14 1.14 -17.48 -4.15
CA SER A 14 2.39 -17.06 -3.92
C SER A 14 3.31 -17.05 -5.04
N HIS A 15 3.10 -17.74 -6.05
CA HIS A 15 4.07 -17.74 -7.09
C HIS A 15 3.73 -16.89 -8.24
N THR A 16 2.96 -15.90 -8.02
CA THR A 16 2.74 -14.97 -9.07
C THR A 16 3.85 -13.98 -8.98
N PRO A 17 4.84 -14.10 -9.77
CA PRO A 17 6.08 -13.43 -9.48
C PRO A 17 6.22 -12.03 -9.93
N THR A 18 5.30 -11.54 -10.67
CA THR A 18 5.60 -10.30 -11.34
C THR A 18 5.15 -9.05 -10.65
N ARG A 19 4.64 -9.15 -9.46
CA ARG A 19 4.04 -8.00 -8.82
C ARG A 19 5.01 -7.05 -8.17
N GLY A 20 6.22 -7.45 -7.94
CA GLY A 20 7.21 -6.57 -7.35
C GLY A 20 7.08 -6.37 -5.86
N TYR A 21 6.03 -6.85 -5.25
CA TYR A 21 5.86 -6.66 -3.82
C TYR A 21 5.55 -7.95 -3.06
N SER A 22 5.76 -9.09 -3.69
CA SER A 22 5.38 -10.37 -3.09
C SER A 22 6.06 -10.63 -1.76
N ALA A 23 7.30 -10.16 -1.61
CA ALA A 23 8.06 -10.46 -0.42
C ALA A 23 7.49 -9.79 0.83
N THR A 24 6.81 -8.67 0.66
CA THR A 24 6.28 -7.93 1.78
C THR A 24 4.76 -7.84 1.75
N LYS A 25 4.14 -8.70 0.99
CA LYS A 25 2.70 -8.64 0.79
C LYS A 25 1.92 -8.66 2.10
N ASP A 26 2.29 -9.56 3.01
CA ASP A 26 1.56 -9.70 4.26
C ASP A 26 1.70 -8.45 5.12
N GLN A 27 2.88 -7.88 5.11
CA GLN A 27 3.14 -6.67 5.86
C GLN A 27 2.32 -5.51 5.31
N LEU A 28 2.27 -5.37 4.00
CA LEU A 28 1.50 -4.32 3.37
C LEU A 28 0.01 -4.50 3.62
N ALA A 29 -0.47 -5.74 3.52
CA ALA A 29 -1.87 -6.03 3.79
C ALA A 29 -2.25 -5.69 5.23
N SER A 30 -1.36 -5.98 6.16
CA SER A 30 -1.58 -5.68 7.56
C SER A 30 -1.68 -4.18 7.79
N ARG A 31 -0.81 -3.42 7.16
CA ARG A 31 -0.87 -1.97 7.25
C ARG A 31 -2.14 -1.40 6.67
N LEU A 32 -2.56 -1.94 5.53
CA LEU A 32 -3.80 -1.49 4.90
C LEU A 32 -5.02 -1.81 5.76
N ALA A 33 -5.01 -2.97 6.40
CA ALA A 33 -6.12 -3.31 7.29
C ALA A 33 -6.23 -2.33 8.45
N ARG A 34 -5.08 -1.90 8.97
CA ARG A 34 -5.07 -0.90 10.04
C ARG A 34 -5.61 0.43 9.53
N ILE A 35 -5.21 0.83 8.33
CA ILE A 35 -5.68 2.07 7.73
C ILE A 35 -7.19 2.02 7.53
N GLU A 36 -7.70 0.88 7.10
CA GLU A 36 -9.13 0.68 6.93
C GLU A 36 -9.87 0.94 8.24
N GLY A 37 -9.34 0.42 9.34
CA GLY A 37 -9.92 0.67 10.65
C GLY A 37 -9.89 2.13 11.04
N GLN A 38 -8.81 2.81 10.69
CA GLN A 38 -8.69 4.24 10.97
C GLN A 38 -9.70 5.06 10.17
N VAL A 39 -9.96 4.66 8.93
CA VAL A 39 -10.97 5.34 8.12
C VAL A 39 -12.34 5.16 8.75
N ARG A 40 -12.66 3.97 9.23
CA ARG A 40 -13.91 3.76 9.93
C ARG A 40 -14.01 4.61 11.18
N GLY A 41 -12.88 4.81 11.86
CA GLY A 41 -12.84 5.69 13.01
C GLY A 41 -13.21 7.11 12.64
N ILE A 42 -12.71 7.61 11.50
CA ILE A 42 -13.04 8.93 11.02
C ILE A 42 -14.54 9.03 10.73
N GLU A 43 -15.08 8.00 10.11
CA GLU A 43 -16.49 7.95 9.81
C GLU A 43 -17.33 8.12 11.06
N ARG A 44 -16.95 7.45 12.14
CA ARG A 44 -17.64 7.60 13.43
C ARG A 44 -17.48 9.01 13.99
N MET A 45 -16.30 9.58 13.84
CA MET A 45 -16.08 10.93 14.33
C MET A 45 -16.98 11.94 13.62
N VAL A 46 -17.12 11.78 12.32
CA VAL A 46 -18.02 12.66 11.55
C VAL A 46 -19.45 12.48 12.00
N ASN A 47 -19.87 11.22 12.17
CA ASN A 47 -21.24 10.94 12.61
C ASN A 47 -21.53 11.47 14.01
N ASP A 48 -20.50 11.54 14.84
CA ASP A 48 -20.64 12.01 16.22
C ASP A 48 -20.36 13.50 16.36
N ASP A 49 -20.22 14.18 15.25
CA ASP A 49 -19.99 15.63 15.24
C ASP A 49 -18.77 16.05 16.04
N ARG A 50 -17.71 15.25 15.94
CA ARG A 50 -16.47 15.58 16.63
C ARG A 50 -15.86 16.85 16.05
N TYR A 51 -15.03 17.48 16.85
CA TYR A 51 -14.42 18.73 16.46
C TYR A 51 -13.60 18.55 15.18
N CYS A 52 -13.79 19.47 14.24
CA CYS A 52 -13.22 19.38 12.91
C CYS A 52 -11.70 19.20 12.91
N ILE A 53 -11.00 19.92 13.78
CA ILE A 53 -9.54 19.81 13.81
C ILE A 53 -9.09 18.42 14.25
N GLU A 54 -9.85 17.79 15.13
CA GLU A 54 -9.52 16.40 15.51
C GLU A 54 -9.63 15.46 14.34
N ILE A 55 -10.66 15.65 13.52
CA ILE A 55 -10.86 14.81 12.36
C ILE A 55 -9.73 15.03 11.35
N LEU A 56 -9.36 16.27 11.13
CA LEU A 56 -8.28 16.59 10.21
C LEU A 56 -6.96 16.00 10.68
N THR A 57 -6.73 15.97 11.96
CA THR A 57 -5.53 15.37 12.53
C THR A 57 -5.50 13.87 12.22
N GLN A 58 -6.64 13.20 12.34
CA GLN A 58 -6.72 11.77 12.01
C GLN A 58 -6.51 11.54 10.52
N ILE A 59 -7.02 12.43 9.68
CA ILE A 59 -6.81 12.31 8.24
C ILE A 59 -5.33 12.43 7.91
N SER A 60 -4.63 13.37 8.53
CA SER A 60 -3.20 13.50 8.35
C SER A 60 -2.46 12.23 8.70
N ALA A 61 -2.86 11.59 9.79
CA ALA A 61 -2.22 10.35 10.22
C ALA A 61 -2.44 9.25 9.19
N ILE A 62 -3.64 9.18 8.61
CA ILE A 62 -3.94 8.17 7.58
C ILE A 62 -3.12 8.44 6.33
N GLN A 63 -2.97 9.70 5.95
CA GLN A 63 -2.16 10.04 4.80
C GLN A 63 -0.72 9.61 5.00
N ALA A 64 -0.18 9.83 6.19
CA ALA A 64 1.18 9.40 6.50
C ALA A 64 1.30 7.89 6.43
N ALA A 65 0.30 7.18 6.91
CA ALA A 65 0.31 5.73 6.88
C ALA A 65 0.24 5.21 5.44
N LEU A 66 -0.58 5.85 4.61
CA LEU A 66 -0.65 5.49 3.19
C LEU A 66 0.66 5.76 2.48
N ASP A 67 1.35 6.84 2.84
CA ASP A 67 2.65 7.12 2.26
C ASP A 67 3.63 5.99 2.54
N LYS A 68 3.59 5.44 3.74
CA LYS A 68 4.47 4.32 4.07
C LYS A 68 4.16 3.10 3.23
N VAL A 69 2.89 2.83 2.98
CA VAL A 69 2.50 1.74 2.10
C VAL A 69 3.01 2.00 0.69
N ALA A 70 2.80 3.23 0.21
CA ALA A 70 3.23 3.58 -1.14
C ALA A 70 4.74 3.45 -1.29
N LEU A 71 5.49 3.93 -0.32
CA LEU A 71 6.95 3.84 -0.38
C LEU A 71 7.42 2.40 -0.31
N GLY A 72 6.73 1.57 0.48
CA GLY A 72 7.05 0.15 0.54
C GLY A 72 6.83 -0.52 -0.79
N LEU A 73 5.74 -0.18 -1.46
CA LEU A 73 5.46 -0.73 -2.78
C LEU A 73 6.50 -0.28 -3.80
N LEU A 74 6.87 1.00 -3.76
CA LEU A 74 7.87 1.51 -4.67
C LEU A 74 9.21 0.85 -4.45
N ASP A 75 9.60 0.69 -3.20
CA ASP A 75 10.86 0.06 -2.86
C ASP A 75 10.91 -1.37 -3.38
N ASP A 76 9.87 -2.14 -3.11
CA ASP A 76 9.81 -3.52 -3.56
C ASP A 76 9.80 -3.62 -5.07
N HIS A 77 9.06 -2.74 -5.72
CA HIS A 77 8.99 -2.73 -7.17
C HIS A 77 10.35 -2.42 -7.78
N ALA A 78 11.03 -1.42 -7.23
CA ALA A 78 12.34 -1.05 -7.73
C ALA A 78 13.34 -2.18 -7.55
N ARG A 79 13.33 -2.83 -6.40
CA ARG A 79 14.22 -3.96 -6.16
C ARG A 79 13.93 -5.09 -7.10
N HIS A 80 12.66 -5.39 -7.30
CA HIS A 80 12.25 -6.46 -8.19
C HIS A 80 12.75 -6.18 -9.61
N CYS A 81 12.57 -4.96 -10.08
CA CYS A 81 12.97 -4.58 -11.42
C CYS A 81 14.47 -4.58 -11.60
N LEU A 82 15.19 -4.06 -10.62
CA LEU A 82 16.63 -3.88 -10.75
C LEU A 82 17.39 -5.18 -10.53
N VAL A 83 16.97 -5.95 -9.54
CA VAL A 83 17.70 -7.15 -9.17
C VAL A 83 17.20 -8.36 -9.92
N GLY A 84 15.91 -8.45 -10.11
CA GLY A 84 15.31 -9.60 -10.72
C GLY A 84 15.43 -9.66 -12.22
N GLY A 85 16.05 -8.68 -12.81
CA GLY A 85 16.15 -8.68 -14.26
C GLY A 85 14.85 -8.39 -14.91
N ALA A 86 14.01 -7.82 -14.18
CA ALA A 86 12.83 -7.30 -14.70
C ALA A 86 12.22 -8.04 -15.80
N ALA A 87 11.42 -8.81 -15.58
CA ALA A 87 10.69 -9.54 -16.52
C ALA A 87 10.46 -8.84 -17.82
N GLY A 88 11.42 -8.68 -18.59
CA GLY A 88 11.25 -8.29 -19.95
C GLY A 88 11.14 -6.82 -20.27
N GLY A 89 11.13 -5.98 -19.29
CA GLY A 89 11.06 -4.56 -19.58
C GLY A 89 12.42 -4.00 -19.86
N LYS A 90 12.45 -2.93 -20.61
CA LYS A 90 13.70 -2.22 -20.85
C LYS A 90 14.00 -1.32 -19.67
N PRO A 91 15.27 -1.18 -19.31
CA PRO A 91 15.62 -0.34 -18.15
C PRO A 91 15.09 1.07 -18.25
N GLU A 92 15.11 1.65 -19.44
CA GLU A 92 14.63 3.01 -19.60
C GLU A 92 13.14 3.12 -19.37
N GLU A 93 12.39 2.16 -19.88
CA GLU A 93 10.95 2.16 -19.69
C GLU A 93 10.60 2.00 -18.24
N MET A 94 11.33 1.13 -17.56
CA MET A 94 11.09 0.91 -16.15
C MET A 94 11.40 2.11 -15.31
N THR A 95 12.45 2.82 -15.67
CA THR A 95 12.82 4.04 -14.97
C THR A 95 11.74 5.10 -15.17
N GLU A 96 11.25 5.25 -16.39
CA GLU A 96 10.21 6.22 -16.66
C GLU A 96 8.93 5.90 -15.90
N GLU A 97 8.59 4.63 -15.86
CA GLU A 97 7.40 4.20 -15.14
C GLU A 97 7.52 4.52 -13.65
N LEU A 98 8.67 4.21 -13.09
CA LEU A 98 8.93 4.44 -11.68
C LEU A 98 8.89 5.93 -11.37
N MET A 99 9.56 6.72 -12.18
CA MET A 99 9.59 8.16 -11.94
C MET A 99 8.21 8.79 -12.11
N GLY A 100 7.43 8.28 -13.03
CA GLY A 100 6.05 8.73 -13.17
C GLY A 100 5.24 8.44 -11.93
N ALA A 101 5.43 7.27 -11.34
CA ALA A 101 4.72 6.90 -10.13
C ALA A 101 5.14 7.78 -8.96
N VAL A 102 6.43 8.04 -8.84
CA VAL A 102 6.94 8.93 -7.80
C VAL A 102 6.34 10.32 -7.97
N GLY A 103 6.27 10.80 -9.20
CA GLY A 103 5.70 12.12 -9.46
C GLY A 103 4.24 12.22 -9.04
N ARG A 104 3.47 11.17 -9.30
CA ARG A 104 2.06 11.16 -8.89
C ARG A 104 1.94 11.18 -7.38
N LEU A 105 2.78 10.43 -6.69
CA LEU A 105 2.77 10.40 -5.24
C LEU A 105 3.10 11.76 -4.65
N MET A 106 4.07 12.44 -5.23
CA MET A 106 4.52 13.72 -4.72
C MET A 106 3.56 14.86 -5.02
N ARG A 107 2.69 14.68 -6.00
CA ARG A 107 1.70 15.71 -6.31
C ARG A 107 0.48 15.66 -5.42
N ARG A 108 0.40 14.69 -4.57
CA ARG A 108 -0.70 14.55 -3.65
C ARG A 108 -0.76 15.75 -2.72
N GLY A 109 -1.88 16.29 -2.59
CA GLY A 109 -2.10 17.38 -1.67
C GLY A 109 -1.58 18.66 -2.20
#